data_3fd9d0ae3dd32cfd2b6d41c939845ebb
#
_entry.id   3fd9d0ae3dd32cfd2b6d41c939845ebb
#
_cell.length_a   1.000
_cell.length_b   1.000
_cell.length_c   1.000
_cell.angle_alpha   90.00
_cell.angle_beta   90.00
_cell.angle_gamma   90.00
#
_symmetry.space_group_name_H-M   'P 1'
#
loop_
_entity.id
_entity.type
_entity.pdbx_description
1 polymer ?
#
loop_
_entity_poly.entity_id
_entity_poly.type
_entity_poly.pdbx_seq_one_letter_code
_entity_poly.pdbx_strand_id
1 'polypeptide(L)'
;GYTAIDKRYGAFSVSLKQDLDFLLKGLSLYGQISMDVYNLQKQNRTRSFNYYTLQNNGVLQKYGTSEEMISNAAMKYGDARNTTLNFKLSYNRISGKHNVSGMMFYDQYEYNQSIVLPYRYQTVGGWFAYKYDNRYQIDATFGYQGSYKFNNENRWGLSPTVSLAWYASNEKFFDVLKPA
;
A
#
# COMPACT_ATOMS: atom_id res chain seq x y z
N GLY A 1 -9.76 9.83 38.21
CA GLY A 1 -9.82 10.06 36.76
C GLY A 1 -9.66 8.77 35.96
N TYR A 2 -10.09 8.76 34.72
CA TYR A 2 -9.88 7.64 33.82
C TYR A 2 -9.57 8.14 32.42
N THR A 3 -8.92 7.28 31.64
CA THR A 3 -8.64 7.51 30.22
C THR A 3 -9.42 6.49 29.42
N ALA A 4 -10.24 6.97 28.48
CA ALA A 4 -10.88 6.14 27.47
C ALA A 4 -10.12 6.29 26.15
N ILE A 5 -9.86 5.18 25.47
CA ILE A 5 -9.20 5.13 24.15
C ILE A 5 -10.16 4.45 23.18
N ASP A 6 -10.57 5.16 22.15
CA ASP A 6 -11.39 4.65 21.06
C ASP A 6 -10.52 4.51 19.80
N LYS A 7 -10.47 3.31 19.27
CA LYS A 7 -9.73 2.97 18.03
C LYS A 7 -10.73 2.53 16.97
N ARG A 8 -10.72 3.19 15.83
CA ARG A 8 -11.57 2.87 14.71
C ARG A 8 -10.72 2.56 13.48
N TYR A 9 -11.03 1.47 12.85
CA TYR A 9 -10.41 1.06 11.60
C TYR A 9 -11.52 0.79 10.58
N GLY A 10 -11.36 1.34 9.39
CA GLY A 10 -12.23 1.10 8.24
C GLY A 10 -11.38 0.79 7.02
N ALA A 11 -11.75 -0.25 6.26
CA ALA A 11 -11.13 -0.62 5.02
C ALA A 11 -12.18 -0.70 3.92
N PHE A 12 -11.87 -0.14 2.76
CA PHE A 12 -12.71 -0.17 1.57
C PHE A 12 -11.85 -0.52 0.36
N SER A 13 -12.33 -1.43 -0.47
CA SER A 13 -11.67 -1.78 -1.72
C SER A 13 -12.69 -2.11 -2.79
N VAL A 14 -12.47 -1.57 -3.98
CA VAL A 14 -13.22 -1.92 -5.20
C VAL A 14 -12.23 -2.32 -6.26
N SER A 15 -12.48 -3.44 -6.94
CA SER A 15 -11.69 -3.88 -8.07
C SER A 15 -12.58 -4.26 -9.24
N LEU A 16 -12.08 -4.01 -10.44
CA LEU A 16 -12.69 -4.39 -11.71
C LEU A 16 -11.69 -5.19 -12.53
N LYS A 17 -12.11 -6.32 -13.05
CA LYS A 17 -11.38 -7.08 -14.06
C LYS A 17 -12.23 -7.19 -15.30
N GLN A 18 -11.65 -6.85 -16.45
CA GLN A 18 -12.31 -6.91 -17.74
C GLN A 18 -11.41 -7.62 -18.75
N ASP A 19 -11.92 -8.69 -19.34
CA ASP A 19 -11.27 -9.32 -20.48
C ASP A 19 -11.61 -8.50 -21.75
N LEU A 20 -10.57 -8.17 -22.52
CA LEU A 20 -10.63 -7.33 -23.69
C LEU A 20 -10.40 -8.14 -24.98
N ASP A 21 -10.78 -9.41 -24.99
CA ASP A 21 -10.62 -10.31 -26.12
C ASP A 21 -11.31 -9.82 -27.40
N PHE A 22 -12.31 -8.96 -27.27
CA PHE A 22 -12.99 -8.29 -28.39
C PHE A 22 -12.10 -7.27 -29.11
N LEU A 23 -11.10 -6.69 -28.43
CA LEU A 23 -10.09 -5.81 -29.03
C LEU A 23 -8.88 -6.61 -29.51
N LEU A 24 -8.36 -7.46 -28.63
CA LEU A 24 -7.19 -8.29 -28.89
C LEU A 24 -7.25 -9.55 -28.04
N LYS A 25 -7.26 -10.73 -28.65
CA LYS A 25 -7.30 -12.01 -27.94
C LYS A 25 -6.13 -12.14 -26.98
N GLY A 26 -6.44 -12.41 -25.70
CA GLY A 26 -5.48 -12.55 -24.61
C GLY A 26 -5.16 -11.23 -23.90
N LEU A 27 -5.87 -10.15 -24.19
CA LEU A 27 -5.75 -8.87 -23.51
C LEU A 27 -6.73 -8.81 -22.34
N SER A 28 -6.29 -8.32 -21.18
CA SER A 28 -7.14 -8.07 -20.03
C SER A 28 -6.74 -6.82 -19.29
N LEU A 29 -7.73 -6.14 -18.70
CA LEU A 29 -7.56 -4.95 -17.88
C LEU A 29 -7.98 -5.28 -16.45
N TYR A 30 -7.20 -4.80 -15.48
CA TYR A 30 -7.52 -4.82 -14.06
C TYR A 30 -7.34 -3.43 -13.48
N GLY A 31 -8.30 -3.01 -12.68
CA GLY A 31 -8.25 -1.77 -11.91
C GLY A 31 -8.67 -2.02 -10.47
N GLN A 32 -8.01 -1.36 -9.53
CA GLN A 32 -8.36 -1.41 -8.12
C GLN A 32 -8.11 -0.05 -7.47
N ILE A 33 -9.05 0.35 -6.63
CA ILE A 33 -8.89 1.43 -5.66
C ILE A 33 -9.15 0.87 -4.27
N SER A 34 -8.27 1.17 -3.32
CA SER A 34 -8.47 0.82 -1.92
C SER A 34 -8.15 2.00 -1.01
N MET A 35 -8.86 2.06 0.10
CA MET A 35 -8.68 3.08 1.12
C MET A 35 -8.80 2.44 2.50
N ASP A 36 -7.77 2.65 3.33
CA ASP A 36 -7.78 2.28 4.74
C ASP A 36 -7.78 3.54 5.58
N VAL A 37 -8.62 3.58 6.59
CA VAL A 37 -8.72 4.70 7.52
C VAL A 37 -8.53 4.20 8.93
N TYR A 38 -7.63 4.83 9.65
CA TYR A 38 -7.39 4.58 11.06
C TYR A 38 -7.63 5.88 11.84
N ASN A 39 -8.40 5.78 12.92
CA ASN A 39 -8.67 6.90 13.82
C ASN A 39 -8.44 6.46 15.26
N LEU A 40 -7.66 7.26 16.00
CA LEU A 40 -7.41 7.08 17.42
C LEU A 40 -7.87 8.31 18.18
N GLN A 41 -8.84 8.14 19.06
CA GLN A 41 -9.30 9.19 19.98
C GLN A 41 -8.96 8.79 21.41
N LYS A 42 -8.34 9.72 22.14
CA LYS A 42 -8.07 9.56 23.56
C LYS A 42 -8.86 10.61 24.33
N GLN A 43 -9.65 10.16 25.27
CA GLN A 43 -10.44 11.01 26.14
C GLN A 43 -9.93 10.85 27.59
N ASN A 44 -9.39 11.92 28.16
CA ASN A 44 -8.96 11.93 29.55
C ASN A 44 -10.03 12.62 30.39
N ARG A 45 -10.41 11.96 31.46
CA ARG A 45 -11.28 12.53 32.48
C ARG A 45 -10.58 12.50 33.82
N THR A 46 -10.30 13.65 34.39
CA THR A 46 -9.68 13.82 35.68
C THR A 46 -10.64 14.55 36.61
N ARG A 47 -10.68 14.29 37.88
CA ARG A 47 -11.49 14.99 38.87
C ARG A 47 -10.60 15.33 40.07
N SER A 48 -10.59 16.58 40.46
CA SER A 48 -9.96 17.04 41.71
C SER A 48 -10.98 17.07 42.84
N PHE A 49 -10.54 16.72 44.01
CA PHE A 49 -11.38 16.70 45.21
C PHE A 49 -10.78 17.66 46.26
N ASN A 50 -11.66 18.34 47.00
CA ASN A 50 -11.23 18.99 48.20
C ASN A 50 -10.93 17.93 49.27
N TYR A 51 -9.87 18.14 50.02
CA TYR A 51 -9.59 17.41 51.24
C TYR A 51 -9.49 18.39 52.43
N TYR A 52 -9.84 17.91 53.58
CA TYR A 52 -9.91 18.71 54.82
C TYR A 52 -9.00 18.08 55.83
N THR A 53 -8.23 18.93 56.51
CA THR A 53 -7.40 18.49 57.66
C THR A 53 -7.93 19.13 58.91
N LEU A 54 -8.11 18.32 59.97
CA LEU A 54 -8.48 18.81 61.27
C LEU A 54 -7.23 19.41 61.96
N GLN A 55 -7.27 20.69 62.26
CA GLN A 55 -6.20 21.33 63.01
C GLN A 55 -6.34 21.09 64.51
N ASN A 56 -5.26 21.29 65.32
CA ASN A 56 -5.22 21.08 66.75
C ASN A 56 -6.21 21.95 67.54
N ASN A 57 -6.73 22.99 66.93
CA ASN A 57 -7.77 23.86 67.48
C ASN A 57 -9.22 23.42 67.15
N GLY A 58 -9.39 22.23 66.56
CA GLY A 58 -10.67 21.66 66.20
C GLY A 58 -11.28 22.25 64.90
N VAL A 59 -10.56 23.09 64.19
CA VAL A 59 -11.05 23.69 62.93
C VAL A 59 -10.63 22.83 61.73
N LEU A 60 -11.59 22.61 60.82
CA LEU A 60 -11.33 21.95 59.54
C LEU A 60 -10.73 22.94 58.55
N GLN A 61 -9.51 22.75 58.16
CA GLN A 61 -8.88 23.51 57.13
C GLN A 61 -9.06 22.80 55.80
N LYS A 62 -9.63 23.51 54.82
CA LYS A 62 -9.82 23.03 53.46
C LYS A 62 -8.56 23.18 52.61
N TYR A 63 -8.18 22.13 51.93
CA TYR A 63 -7.11 22.12 50.95
C TYR A 63 -7.64 21.63 49.60
N GLY A 64 -7.04 22.17 48.53
CA GLY A 64 -7.44 21.85 47.15
C GLY A 64 -8.61 22.67 46.65
N THR A 65 -8.82 22.62 45.36
CA THR A 65 -9.98 23.21 44.66
C THR A 65 -10.79 22.06 44.10
N SER A 66 -12.07 21.97 44.47
CA SER A 66 -12.96 21.01 43.78
C SER A 66 -13.45 21.66 42.50
N GLU A 67 -13.05 21.10 41.38
CA GLU A 67 -13.70 21.37 40.13
C GLU A 67 -14.73 20.27 39.88
N GLU A 68 -15.97 20.62 39.73
CA GLU A 68 -17.06 19.65 39.53
C GLU A 68 -16.99 18.98 38.18
N MET A 69 -16.27 19.57 37.25
CA MET A 69 -16.11 19.02 35.90
C MET A 69 -14.75 19.29 35.28
N ILE A 70 -14.29 18.33 34.84
CA ILE A 70 -13.07 17.92 34.31
C ILE A 70 -13.08 17.96 32.81
N SER A 71 -12.10 18.59 32.32
CA SER A 71 -11.67 18.61 30.94
C SER A 71 -12.13 17.38 30.15
N ASN A 72 -13.19 17.54 29.41
CA ASN A 72 -13.61 16.65 28.33
C ASN A 72 -12.81 16.95 27.06
N ALA A 73 -11.53 17.24 27.17
CA ALA A 73 -10.68 17.40 26.02
C ALA A 73 -10.55 16.04 25.33
N ALA A 74 -11.40 15.79 24.33
CA ALA A 74 -11.18 14.74 23.38
C ALA A 74 -9.93 15.11 22.56
N MET A 75 -8.80 14.54 22.91
CA MET A 75 -7.60 14.71 22.10
C MET A 75 -7.65 13.71 20.96
N LYS A 76 -7.69 14.21 19.73
CA LYS A 76 -7.47 13.41 18.52
C LYS A 76 -5.99 13.03 18.47
N TYR A 77 -5.69 11.80 18.76
CA TYR A 77 -4.30 11.35 18.94
C TYR A 77 -3.63 10.89 17.66
N GLY A 78 -4.38 10.56 16.63
CA GLY A 78 -3.85 10.19 15.34
C GLY A 78 -4.95 9.72 14.43
N ASP A 79 -4.92 10.20 13.23
CA ASP A 79 -5.62 9.65 12.09
C ASP A 79 -4.58 9.34 11.03
N ALA A 80 -4.79 8.22 10.38
CA ALA A 80 -4.00 7.80 9.24
C ALA A 80 -4.94 7.33 8.15
N ARG A 81 -4.60 7.63 6.92
CA ARG A 81 -5.32 7.19 5.74
C ARG A 81 -4.33 6.69 4.70
N ASN A 82 -4.52 5.46 4.26
CA ASN A 82 -3.86 4.90 3.09
C ASN A 82 -4.81 4.96 1.91
N THR A 83 -4.33 5.38 0.76
CA THR A 83 -5.06 5.26 -0.50
C THR A 83 -4.15 4.60 -1.51
N THR A 84 -4.65 3.54 -2.15
CA THR A 84 -3.93 2.82 -3.19
C THR A 84 -4.77 2.80 -4.46
N LEU A 85 -4.13 3.12 -5.58
CA LEU A 85 -4.68 3.04 -6.91
C LEU A 85 -3.79 2.13 -7.75
N ASN A 86 -4.38 1.14 -8.41
CA ASN A 86 -3.68 0.09 -9.12
C ASN A 86 -4.36 -0.17 -10.46
N PHE A 87 -3.62 -0.08 -11.56
CA PHE A 87 -4.07 -0.44 -12.88
C PHE A 87 -3.09 -1.40 -13.53
N LYS A 88 -3.61 -2.43 -14.21
CA LYS A 88 -2.80 -3.43 -14.92
C LYS A 88 -3.45 -3.75 -16.25
N LEU A 89 -2.66 -3.67 -17.29
CA LEU A 89 -3.01 -4.15 -18.64
C LEU A 89 -2.13 -5.36 -18.93
N SER A 90 -2.73 -6.53 -19.06
CA SER A 90 -2.02 -7.79 -19.26
C SER A 90 -2.36 -8.38 -20.61
N TYR A 91 -1.34 -8.94 -21.27
CA TYR A 91 -1.47 -9.64 -22.53
C TYR A 91 -0.82 -11.00 -22.45
N ASN A 92 -1.52 -12.04 -22.93
CA ASN A 92 -0.97 -13.40 -23.01
C ASN A 92 -1.54 -14.09 -24.24
N ARG A 93 -0.67 -14.54 -25.15
CA ARG A 93 -1.09 -15.24 -26.35
C ARG A 93 -0.05 -16.27 -26.79
N ILE A 94 -0.54 -17.46 -27.10
CA ILE A 94 0.22 -18.52 -27.73
C ILE A 94 -0.31 -18.68 -29.16
N SER A 95 0.59 -18.64 -30.15
CA SER A 95 0.25 -18.83 -31.56
C SER A 95 1.34 -19.70 -32.21
N GLY A 96 1.04 -20.97 -32.39
CA GLY A 96 2.01 -21.96 -32.91
C GLY A 96 3.23 -22.06 -32.02
N LYS A 97 4.39 -21.69 -32.53
CA LYS A 97 5.67 -21.71 -31.82
C LYS A 97 5.96 -20.44 -31.01
N HIS A 98 5.11 -19.45 -31.13
CA HIS A 98 5.29 -18.15 -30.51
C HIS A 98 4.45 -18.03 -29.24
N ASN A 99 5.07 -17.72 -28.13
CA ASN A 99 4.40 -17.37 -26.88
C ASN A 99 4.82 -15.95 -26.49
N VAL A 100 3.84 -15.05 -26.47
CA VAL A 100 4.02 -13.65 -26.10
C VAL A 100 3.22 -13.38 -24.86
N SER A 101 3.87 -12.86 -23.85
CA SER A 101 3.20 -12.39 -22.63
C SER A 101 3.79 -11.07 -22.17
N GLY A 102 2.99 -10.28 -21.49
CA GLY A 102 3.44 -9.00 -20.99
C GLY A 102 2.40 -8.35 -20.09
N MET A 103 2.84 -7.38 -19.34
CA MET A 103 2.00 -6.58 -18.47
C MET A 103 2.57 -5.17 -18.36
N MET A 104 1.71 -4.18 -18.44
CA MET A 104 1.98 -2.81 -18.00
C MET A 104 1.14 -2.50 -16.76
N PHE A 105 1.69 -1.77 -15.84
CA PHE A 105 0.98 -1.37 -14.63
C PHE A 105 1.29 0.05 -14.22
N TYR A 106 0.33 0.63 -13.53
CA TYR A 106 0.44 1.88 -12.80
C TYR A 106 0.00 1.67 -11.37
N ASP A 107 0.86 2.00 -10.44
CA ASP A 107 0.59 1.97 -9.01
C ASP A 107 0.79 3.35 -8.41
N GLN A 108 -0.18 3.80 -7.62
CA GLN A 108 -0.08 4.99 -6.79
C GLN A 108 -0.43 4.63 -5.35
N TYR A 109 0.42 5.06 -4.44
CA TYR A 109 0.22 4.92 -3.01
C TYR A 109 0.33 6.26 -2.33
N GLU A 110 -0.61 6.55 -1.44
CA GLU A 110 -0.61 7.75 -0.63
C GLU A 110 -0.93 7.39 0.82
N TYR A 111 -0.02 7.76 1.72
CA TYR A 111 -0.22 7.66 3.16
C TYR A 111 -0.25 9.06 3.76
N ASN A 112 -1.37 9.39 4.37
CA ASN A 112 -1.58 10.64 5.08
C ASN A 112 -1.74 10.38 6.57
N GLN A 113 -1.00 11.14 7.38
CA GLN A 113 -1.12 11.15 8.83
C GLN A 113 -1.16 12.60 9.32
N SER A 114 -2.00 12.91 10.32
CA SER A 114 -2.32 14.28 10.74
C SER A 114 -1.14 15.19 11.08
N ILE A 115 0.02 14.64 11.41
CA ILE A 115 1.16 15.40 11.98
C ILE A 115 2.39 15.33 11.07
N VAL A 116 2.33 14.56 9.98
CA VAL A 116 3.47 14.29 9.11
C VAL A 116 3.11 14.61 7.67
N LEU A 117 4.10 15.09 6.89
CA LEU A 117 3.91 15.28 5.46
C LEU A 117 3.43 13.99 4.80
N PRO A 118 2.47 14.06 3.87
CA PRO A 118 1.98 12.89 3.16
C PRO A 118 3.10 12.12 2.48
N TYR A 119 3.12 10.81 2.68
CA TYR A 119 4.02 9.93 1.94
C TYR A 119 3.33 9.51 0.64
N ARG A 120 3.94 9.81 -0.50
CA ARG A 120 3.37 9.48 -1.81
C ARG A 120 4.44 8.92 -2.72
N TYR A 121 4.12 7.83 -3.41
CA TYR A 121 4.91 7.36 -4.52
C TYR A 121 4.03 6.90 -5.68
N GLN A 122 4.59 6.93 -6.87
CA GLN A 122 3.94 6.52 -8.10
C GLN A 122 4.92 5.65 -8.89
N THR A 123 4.41 4.61 -9.51
CA THR A 123 5.21 3.72 -10.34
C THR A 123 4.44 3.41 -11.62
N VAL A 124 5.12 3.60 -12.74
CA VAL A 124 4.73 3.01 -14.02
C VAL A 124 5.74 1.93 -14.32
N GLY A 125 5.28 0.73 -14.63
CA GLY A 125 6.21 -0.35 -14.93
C GLY A 125 5.59 -1.37 -15.87
N GLY A 126 6.41 -2.32 -16.26
CA GLY A 126 5.94 -3.39 -17.09
C GLY A 126 7.01 -4.44 -17.33
N TRP A 127 6.55 -5.56 -17.82
CA TRP A 127 7.40 -6.61 -18.30
C TRP A 127 6.85 -7.17 -19.60
N PHE A 128 7.74 -7.71 -20.41
CA PHE A 128 7.46 -8.37 -21.67
C PHE A 128 8.28 -9.65 -21.72
N ALA A 129 7.67 -10.74 -22.11
CA ALA A 129 8.34 -12.02 -22.36
C ALA A 129 7.93 -12.57 -23.70
N TYR A 130 8.91 -12.98 -24.49
CA TYR A 130 8.72 -13.69 -25.74
C TYR A 130 9.47 -14.99 -25.69
N LYS A 131 8.77 -16.10 -25.97
CA LYS A 131 9.34 -17.43 -26.05
C LYS A 131 9.06 -18.03 -27.44
N TYR A 132 10.11 -18.52 -28.06
CA TYR A 132 10.03 -19.19 -29.36
C TYR A 132 10.31 -20.68 -29.24
N ASP A 133 9.37 -21.50 -29.72
CA ASP A 133 9.44 -22.98 -29.83
C ASP A 133 9.82 -23.66 -28.50
N ASN A 134 9.51 -23.01 -27.37
CA ASN A 134 9.95 -23.40 -26.02
C ASN A 134 11.47 -23.55 -25.86
N ARG A 135 12.27 -22.98 -26.75
CA ARG A 135 13.74 -23.08 -26.75
C ARG A 135 14.42 -21.79 -26.39
N TYR A 136 13.95 -20.69 -26.94
CA TYR A 136 14.56 -19.37 -26.78
C TYR A 136 13.60 -18.44 -26.11
N GLN A 137 14.06 -17.70 -25.11
CA GLN A 137 13.24 -16.71 -24.41
C GLN A 137 14.01 -15.41 -24.23
N ILE A 138 13.32 -14.31 -24.46
CA ILE A 138 13.77 -12.98 -24.10
C ILE A 138 12.75 -12.39 -23.15
N ASP A 139 13.22 -11.81 -22.04
CA ASP A 139 12.43 -11.09 -21.09
C ASP A 139 12.98 -9.65 -20.94
N ALA A 140 12.09 -8.70 -20.89
CA ALA A 140 12.43 -7.31 -20.63
C ALA A 140 11.50 -6.76 -19.55
N THR A 141 12.06 -6.04 -18.58
CA THR A 141 11.30 -5.35 -17.55
C THR A 141 11.74 -3.89 -17.47
N PHE A 142 10.83 -3.04 -17.07
CA PHE A 142 11.16 -1.67 -16.70
C PHE A 142 10.28 -1.21 -15.55
N GLY A 143 10.83 -0.35 -14.72
CA GLY A 143 10.12 0.40 -13.68
C GLY A 143 10.54 1.86 -13.73
N TYR A 144 9.56 2.74 -13.77
CA TYR A 144 9.74 4.19 -13.67
C TYR A 144 9.01 4.66 -12.42
N GLN A 145 9.76 4.94 -11.37
CA GLN A 145 9.21 5.21 -10.04
C GLN A 145 9.57 6.61 -9.56
N GLY A 146 8.55 7.32 -9.05
CA GLY A 146 8.68 8.62 -8.43
C GLY A 146 8.31 8.62 -6.95
N SER A 147 9.13 9.27 -6.11
CA SER A 147 8.89 9.43 -4.68
C SER A 147 8.91 10.90 -4.28
N TYR A 148 7.96 11.31 -3.45
CA TYR A 148 7.90 12.68 -2.93
C TYR A 148 9.12 13.09 -2.06
N LYS A 149 9.89 12.11 -1.57
CA LYS A 149 11.08 12.34 -0.74
C LYS A 149 12.21 13.05 -1.49
N PHE A 150 12.17 13.00 -2.83
CA PHE A 150 13.18 13.62 -3.67
C PHE A 150 12.67 14.93 -4.25
N ASN A 151 13.61 15.85 -4.52
CA ASN A 151 13.34 17.09 -5.22
C ASN A 151 12.73 16.80 -6.61
N ASN A 152 11.93 17.72 -7.12
CA ASN A 152 11.19 17.57 -8.39
C ASN A 152 12.08 17.17 -9.57
N GLU A 153 13.32 17.66 -9.61
CA GLU A 153 14.28 17.38 -10.69
C GLU A 153 14.82 15.94 -10.67
N ASN A 154 14.90 15.31 -9.48
CA ASN A 154 15.49 13.98 -9.30
C ASN A 154 14.50 12.99 -8.69
N ARG A 155 13.20 13.27 -8.85
CA ARG A 155 12.14 12.48 -8.23
C ARG A 155 11.94 11.13 -8.89
N TRP A 156 12.23 11.03 -10.18
CA TRP A 156 11.92 9.87 -11.00
C TRP A 156 13.16 9.07 -11.36
N GLY A 157 13.10 7.76 -11.14
CA GLY A 157 14.16 6.82 -11.49
C GLY A 157 13.65 5.75 -12.45
N LEU A 158 14.45 5.44 -13.47
CA LEU A 158 14.19 4.36 -14.42
C LEU A 158 15.09 3.16 -14.10
N SER A 159 14.51 1.96 -14.05
CA SER A 159 15.21 0.70 -13.78
C SER A 159 14.86 -0.33 -14.86
N PRO A 160 15.59 -0.39 -15.97
CA PRO A 160 15.39 -1.39 -17.01
C PRO A 160 16.17 -2.67 -16.70
N THR A 161 15.64 -3.83 -17.13
CA THR A 161 16.32 -5.12 -17.07
C THR A 161 15.99 -5.92 -18.32
N VAL A 162 16.96 -6.62 -18.88
CA VAL A 162 16.78 -7.55 -20.01
C VAL A 162 17.45 -8.88 -19.65
N SER A 163 16.78 -9.98 -19.93
CA SER A 163 17.33 -11.32 -19.78
C SER A 163 17.08 -12.18 -21.00
N LEU A 164 17.97 -13.13 -21.23
CA LEU A 164 17.89 -14.12 -22.29
C LEU A 164 18.01 -15.51 -21.69
N ALA A 165 17.20 -16.45 -22.17
CA ALA A 165 17.27 -17.83 -21.76
C ALA A 165 17.23 -18.75 -22.99
N TRP A 166 18.03 -19.82 -22.91
CA TRP A 166 18.05 -20.92 -23.86
C TRP A 166 17.76 -22.23 -23.13
N TYR A 167 16.76 -22.92 -23.60
CA TYR A 167 16.36 -24.21 -23.08
C TYR A 167 17.02 -25.35 -23.91
N ALA A 168 18.29 -25.61 -23.67
CA ALA A 168 19.07 -26.59 -24.41
C ALA A 168 18.45 -27.98 -24.38
N SER A 169 17.74 -28.34 -23.30
CA SER A 169 17.02 -29.62 -23.18
C SER A 169 15.90 -29.83 -24.21
N ASN A 170 15.45 -28.75 -24.86
CA ASN A 170 14.41 -28.78 -25.87
C ASN A 170 14.97 -28.80 -27.31
N GLU A 171 16.30 -28.84 -27.43
CA GLU A 171 16.96 -28.97 -28.72
C GLU A 171 17.03 -30.43 -29.18
N LYS A 172 17.00 -30.65 -30.50
CA LYS A 172 17.03 -32.00 -31.08
C LYS A 172 18.25 -32.83 -30.70
N PHE A 173 19.40 -32.19 -30.49
CA PHE A 173 20.61 -32.90 -30.07
C PHE A 173 20.51 -33.46 -28.64
N PHE A 174 19.63 -32.90 -27.81
CA PHE A 174 19.39 -33.40 -26.46
C PHE A 174 18.48 -34.62 -26.40
N ASP A 175 17.75 -34.91 -27.48
CA ASP A 175 16.85 -36.08 -27.53
C ASP A 175 17.59 -37.42 -27.33
N VAL A 176 18.88 -37.48 -27.69
CA VAL A 176 19.77 -38.65 -27.46
C VAL A 176 20.05 -38.86 -25.97
N LEU A 177 19.91 -37.84 -25.14
CA LEU A 177 20.20 -37.89 -23.70
C LEU A 177 18.94 -38.08 -22.84
N LYS A 178 17.77 -38.09 -23.46
CA LYS A 178 16.50 -38.32 -22.73
C LYS A 178 16.38 -39.82 -22.43
N PRO A 179 16.16 -40.23 -21.17
CA PRO A 179 15.87 -41.62 -20.87
C PRO A 179 14.58 -42.05 -21.60
N ALA A 180 14.57 -43.25 -22.14
CA ALA A 180 13.46 -43.88 -22.83
C ALA A 180 12.26 -44.09 -21.89
#